data_5efd0fb8aa56d58a4d3c28657c9dbf86
#
_entry.id   5efd0fb8aa56d58a4d3c28657c9dbf86
#
_cell.length_a   1.000
_cell.length_b   1.000
_cell.length_c   1.000
_cell.angle_alpha   90.00
_cell.angle_beta   90.00
_cell.angle_gamma   90.00
#
_symmetry.space_group_name_H-M   'P 1'
#
loop_
_entity.id
_entity.type
_entity.pdbx_description
1 polymer ?
#
loop_
_entity_poly.entity_id
_entity_poly.type
_entity_poly.pdbx_seq_one_letter_code
_entity_poly.pdbx_strand_id
1 'polypeptide(L)'
;METMLELTEYVRGKAKDYVTETGETMTEFPLSIVDFVIESISQNCHFPSHFEEKNIVSDLSKGKNTLAMACVEIYAKAGAEGQKSHNENGISRTYDSSWISPRFYSAFPNYVAIL
;
A
#
# COMPACT_ATOMS: atom_id res chain seq x y z
N MET A 1 1.81 0.12 -16.91
CA MET A 1 0.79 0.54 -15.97
C MET A 1 0.63 2.02 -16.02
N GLU A 2 -0.53 2.48 -16.37
CA GLU A 2 -0.73 3.91 -16.52
C GLU A 2 -1.79 4.50 -15.64
N THR A 3 -2.65 3.73 -15.06
CA THR A 3 -3.69 4.29 -14.22
C THR A 3 -3.53 3.80 -12.79
N MET A 4 -4.05 4.59 -11.88
CA MET A 4 -3.99 4.22 -10.47
C MET A 4 -4.77 2.94 -10.22
N LEU A 5 -5.86 2.73 -10.96
CA LEU A 5 -6.62 1.51 -10.79
C LEU A 5 -5.79 0.28 -11.16
N GLU A 6 -5.03 0.37 -12.26
CA GLU A 6 -4.20 -0.75 -12.66
C GLU A 6 -3.14 -1.04 -11.60
N LEU A 7 -2.53 0.01 -11.06
CA LEU A 7 -1.51 -0.18 -10.02
C LEU A 7 -2.13 -0.79 -8.78
N THR A 8 -3.31 -0.29 -8.38
CA THR A 8 -3.98 -0.79 -7.20
C THR A 8 -4.30 -2.28 -7.36
N GLU A 9 -4.76 -2.67 -8.54
CA GLU A 9 -5.12 -4.06 -8.76
C GLU A 9 -3.89 -4.96 -8.78
N TYR A 10 -2.79 -4.47 -9.34
CA TYR A 10 -1.56 -5.26 -9.33
C TYR A 10 -1.08 -5.46 -7.89
N VAL A 11 -1.06 -4.38 -7.10
CA VAL A 11 -0.56 -4.46 -5.73
C VAL A 11 -1.44 -5.38 -4.91
N ARG A 12 -2.76 -5.29 -5.10
CA ARG A 12 -3.69 -6.12 -4.36
C ARG A 12 -3.46 -7.59 -4.66
N GLY A 13 -3.31 -7.92 -5.94
CA GLY A 13 -3.09 -9.31 -6.34
C GLY A 13 -1.76 -9.85 -5.84
N LYS A 14 -0.72 -9.00 -5.88
CA LYS A 14 0.59 -9.45 -5.44
C LYS A 14 0.61 -9.64 -3.93
N ALA A 15 -0.06 -8.77 -3.19
CA ALA A 15 -0.14 -8.92 -1.74
C ALA A 15 -0.88 -10.20 -1.37
N LYS A 16 -1.94 -10.52 -2.13
CA LYS A 16 -2.64 -11.77 -1.90
C LYS A 16 -1.71 -12.95 -2.13
N ASP A 17 -0.90 -12.90 -3.20
CA ASP A 17 0.01 -13.99 -3.48
C ASP A 17 1.01 -14.17 -2.35
N TYR A 18 1.53 -13.09 -1.81
CA TYR A 18 2.49 -13.20 -0.72
C TYR A 18 1.85 -13.82 0.51
N VAL A 19 0.61 -13.47 0.82
CA VAL A 19 -0.06 -14.02 1.99
C VAL A 19 -0.36 -15.50 1.77
N THR A 20 -0.81 -15.87 0.59
CA THR A 20 -1.19 -17.26 0.37
C THR A 20 0.04 -18.16 0.30
N GLU A 21 1.21 -17.60 -0.03
CA GLU A 21 2.43 -18.40 -0.03
C GLU A 21 2.79 -18.85 1.37
N THR A 22 2.28 -18.21 2.40
CA THR A 22 2.58 -18.64 3.76
C THR A 22 1.60 -19.70 4.22
N GLY A 23 0.66 -20.10 3.36
CA GLY A 23 -0.29 -21.13 3.74
C GLY A 23 -1.65 -20.61 4.14
N GLU A 24 -1.80 -19.32 4.22
CA GLU A 24 -3.06 -18.76 4.63
C GLU A 24 -4.02 -18.71 3.45
N THR A 25 -5.31 -18.96 3.67
CA THR A 25 -6.27 -18.92 2.59
C THR A 25 -6.91 -17.56 2.54
N MET A 26 -7.08 -17.03 1.35
CA MET A 26 -7.70 -15.71 1.23
C MET A 26 -8.29 -15.58 -0.16
N THR A 27 -9.51 -15.05 -0.25
CA THR A 27 -10.15 -14.83 -1.53
C THR A 27 -9.67 -13.56 -2.17
N GLU A 28 -9.60 -12.48 -1.43
CA GLU A 28 -9.11 -11.21 -1.91
C GLU A 28 -8.38 -10.50 -0.82
N PHE A 29 -7.33 -9.78 -1.17
CA PHE A 29 -6.61 -8.97 -0.18
C PHE A 29 -7.45 -7.71 0.09
N PRO A 30 -7.53 -7.24 1.32
CA PRO A 30 -8.36 -6.07 1.66
C PRO A 30 -7.95 -4.82 0.89
N LEU A 31 -8.90 -4.27 0.16
CA LEU A 31 -8.63 -3.07 -0.62
C LEU A 31 -8.31 -1.88 0.28
N SER A 32 -8.92 -1.82 1.47
CA SER A 32 -8.65 -0.69 2.36
C SER A 32 -7.19 -0.61 2.74
N ILE A 33 -6.51 -1.74 2.87
CA ILE A 33 -5.10 -1.73 3.21
C ILE A 33 -4.29 -1.26 2.02
N VAL A 34 -4.65 -1.71 0.82
CA VAL A 34 -3.94 -1.29 -0.39
C VAL A 34 -4.08 0.23 -0.56
N ASP A 35 -5.28 0.75 -0.40
CA ASP A 35 -5.50 2.17 -0.55
C ASP A 35 -4.72 2.96 0.51
N PHE A 36 -4.70 2.49 1.74
CA PHE A 36 -3.98 3.17 2.80
C PHE A 36 -2.47 3.22 2.49
N VAL A 37 -1.90 2.11 2.03
CA VAL A 37 -0.46 2.07 1.76
C VAL A 37 -0.12 2.97 0.58
N ILE A 38 -0.90 2.91 -0.49
CA ILE A 38 -0.60 3.74 -1.66
C ILE A 38 -0.73 5.21 -1.28
N GLU A 39 -1.74 5.56 -0.50
CA GLU A 39 -1.91 6.93 -0.12
C GLU A 39 -0.79 7.39 0.80
N SER A 40 -0.39 6.59 1.77
CA SER A 40 0.65 6.98 2.70
C SER A 40 1.99 7.19 2.00
N ILE A 41 2.31 6.29 1.07
CA ILE A 41 3.57 6.43 0.36
C ILE A 41 3.50 7.60 -0.61
N SER A 42 2.34 7.83 -1.25
CA SER A 42 2.20 8.97 -2.15
C SER A 42 2.37 10.28 -1.39
N GLN A 43 1.83 10.38 -0.18
CA GLN A 43 1.98 11.60 0.59
C GLN A 43 3.43 11.83 0.96
N ASN A 44 4.18 10.78 1.22
CA ASN A 44 5.59 10.93 1.57
C ASN A 44 6.43 11.35 0.37
N CYS A 45 5.96 11.07 -0.84
CA CYS A 45 6.70 11.43 -2.04
C CYS A 45 6.60 12.93 -2.33
N HIS A 46 5.54 13.57 -1.91
CA HIS A 46 5.33 15.01 -2.15
C HIS A 46 5.41 15.29 -3.65
N PHE A 47 4.58 14.62 -4.43
CA PHE A 47 4.61 14.79 -5.88
C PHE A 47 4.35 16.24 -6.27
N PRO A 48 5.07 16.75 -7.27
CA PRO A 48 4.84 18.13 -7.71
C PRO A 48 3.42 18.30 -8.23
N SER A 49 2.87 19.49 -8.07
CA SER A 49 1.48 19.72 -8.43
C SER A 49 1.22 19.58 -9.92
N HIS A 50 2.24 19.70 -10.76
CA HIS A 50 2.02 19.57 -12.20
C HIS A 50 2.00 18.11 -12.65
N PHE A 51 2.28 17.15 -11.75
CA PHE A 51 2.25 15.75 -12.17
C PHE A 51 0.83 15.33 -12.46
N GLU A 52 0.68 14.52 -13.49
CA GLU A 52 -0.60 13.92 -13.80
C GLU A 52 -0.61 12.51 -13.25
N GLU A 53 -1.76 11.86 -13.33
CA GLU A 53 -1.87 10.52 -12.79
C GLU A 53 -0.80 9.60 -13.37
N LYS A 54 -0.55 9.68 -14.66
CA LYS A 54 0.41 8.76 -15.26
C LYS A 54 1.82 8.97 -14.73
N ASN A 55 2.16 10.20 -14.34
CA ASN A 55 3.49 10.46 -13.80
C ASN A 55 3.61 9.86 -12.41
N ILE A 56 2.57 10.00 -11.61
CA ILE A 56 2.55 9.46 -10.26
C ILE A 56 2.58 7.94 -10.33
N VAL A 57 1.77 7.35 -11.19
CA VAL A 57 1.72 5.91 -11.32
C VAL A 57 3.05 5.36 -11.82
N SER A 58 3.71 6.09 -12.71
CA SER A 58 5.01 5.66 -13.21
C SER A 58 6.02 5.57 -12.06
N ASP A 59 6.05 6.59 -11.21
CA ASP A 59 6.98 6.57 -10.08
C ASP A 59 6.64 5.49 -9.08
N LEU A 60 5.36 5.31 -8.78
CA LEU A 60 4.97 4.32 -7.81
C LEU A 60 5.17 2.90 -8.33
N SER A 61 4.99 2.69 -9.65
CA SER A 61 5.10 1.34 -10.17
C SER A 61 6.53 0.83 -10.18
N LYS A 62 7.52 1.73 -10.05
CA LYS A 62 8.90 1.26 -9.95
C LYS A 62 9.09 0.48 -8.66
N GLY A 63 8.29 0.76 -7.64
CA GLY A 63 8.34 0.02 -6.40
C GLY A 63 7.07 -0.77 -6.14
N LYS A 64 6.39 -1.24 -7.20
CA LYS A 64 5.09 -1.87 -6.99
C LYS A 64 5.15 -3.12 -6.12
N ASN A 65 6.24 -3.86 -6.17
CA ASN A 65 6.36 -5.02 -5.31
C ASN A 65 6.63 -4.60 -3.86
N THR A 66 7.31 -3.48 -3.67
CA THR A 66 7.51 -2.92 -2.34
C THR A 66 6.18 -2.47 -1.76
N LEU A 67 5.30 -1.92 -2.60
CA LEU A 67 3.97 -1.55 -2.15
C LEU A 67 3.22 -2.79 -1.64
N ALA A 68 3.34 -3.90 -2.37
CA ALA A 68 2.67 -5.12 -1.95
C ALA A 68 3.24 -5.64 -0.64
N MET A 69 4.56 -5.56 -0.46
CA MET A 69 5.16 -6.02 0.79
C MET A 69 4.72 -5.15 1.96
N ALA A 70 4.59 -3.85 1.75
CA ALA A 70 4.10 -2.96 2.80
C ALA A 70 2.65 -3.30 3.16
N CYS A 71 1.85 -3.67 2.16
CA CYS A 71 0.48 -4.07 2.41
C CYS A 71 0.43 -5.32 3.28
N VAL A 72 1.31 -6.27 3.02
CA VAL A 72 1.34 -7.50 3.81
C VAL A 72 1.75 -7.19 5.24
N GLU A 73 2.68 -6.25 5.42
CA GLU A 73 3.10 -5.88 6.75
C GLU A 73 1.94 -5.27 7.54
N ILE A 74 1.16 -4.40 6.93
CA ILE A 74 0.01 -3.81 7.59
C ILE A 74 -1.03 -4.90 7.88
N TYR A 75 -1.25 -5.79 6.93
CA TYR A 75 -2.23 -6.85 7.10
C TYR A 75 -1.86 -7.72 8.31
N ALA A 76 -0.58 -8.02 8.47
CA ALA A 76 -0.15 -8.85 9.58
C ALA A 76 -0.36 -8.12 10.91
N LYS A 77 -0.08 -6.83 10.95
CA LYS A 77 -0.26 -6.10 12.19
C LYS A 77 -1.73 -5.93 12.53
N ALA A 78 -2.55 -5.65 11.53
CA ALA A 78 -3.98 -5.49 11.77
C ALA A 78 -4.58 -6.80 12.22
N GLY A 79 -4.15 -7.91 11.64
CA GLY A 79 -4.67 -9.18 12.06
C GLY A 79 -4.25 -9.54 13.46
N ALA A 80 -3.07 -9.14 13.82
CA ALA A 80 -2.60 -9.50 15.14
C ALA A 80 -3.37 -8.83 16.23
N GLU A 81 -3.75 -7.57 16.02
CA GLU A 81 -4.48 -6.98 17.02
C GLU A 81 -5.87 -7.03 16.77
N GLY A 82 -6.25 -7.38 15.74
CA GLY A 82 -7.48 -7.34 15.56
C GLY A 82 -8.40 -8.25 15.44
N GLN A 83 -8.22 -9.22 15.82
CA GLN A 83 -9.14 -10.11 15.69
C GLN A 83 -10.30 -9.55 16.20
N LYS A 84 -10.25 -8.72 16.99
CA LYS A 84 -11.34 -8.21 17.49
C LYS A 84 -12.01 -7.44 16.56
N SER A 85 -11.53 -6.96 15.91
CA SER A 85 -12.16 -6.11 15.11
C SER A 85 -12.67 -6.54 13.95
N HIS A 86 -12.75 -7.09 13.67
CA HIS A 86 -13.04 -7.44 12.48
C HIS A 86 -14.22 -7.11 12.08
N ASN A 87 -14.66 -6.63 12.28
CA ASN A 87 -15.67 -6.43 11.87
C ASN A 87 -15.85 -5.38 11.34
N GLU A 88 -15.61 -5.04 11.23
CA GLU A 88 -15.75 -4.19 10.84
C GLU A 88 -16.26 -3.69 9.97
N ASN A 89 -16.66 -3.88 9.55
CA ASN A 89 -17.26 -3.38 8.72
C ASN A 89 -16.62 -2.27 8.33
N GLY A 90 -15.73 -2.36 8.45
CA GLY A 90 -14.99 -1.53 7.93
C GLY A 90 -15.09 -0.22 8.22
N ILE A 91 -15.49 0.02 8.86
CA ILE A 91 -15.63 1.21 9.04
C ILE A 91 -14.56 1.85 9.48
N SER A 92 -14.33 2.71 9.50
CA SER A 92 -13.31 3.31 10.00
C SER A 92 -12.21 2.72 10.48
N ARG A 93 -11.72 1.92 9.85
CA ARG A 93 -10.60 1.39 10.22
C ARG A 93 -9.57 2.34 10.14
N THR A 94 -8.81 2.62 10.99
CA THR A 94 -7.74 3.55 10.96
C THR A 94 -6.46 2.83 11.10
N TYR A 95 -5.63 2.85 10.12
CA TYR A 95 -4.32 2.26 10.18
C TYR A 95 -3.32 3.34 10.52
N ASP A 96 -2.28 2.99 11.25
CA ASP A 96 -1.26 3.94 11.65
C ASP A 96 -0.14 3.92 10.63
N SER A 97 0.20 5.05 10.04
CA SER A 97 1.23 5.08 9.02
C SER A 97 2.59 4.66 9.56
N SER A 98 2.80 4.72 10.87
CA SER A 98 4.05 4.24 11.41
C SER A 98 4.16 2.72 11.33
N TRP A 99 3.09 2.03 10.97
CA TRP A 99 3.16 0.60 10.78
C TRP A 99 3.91 0.25 9.50
N ILE A 100 4.10 1.19 8.59
CA ILE A 100 4.85 0.94 7.38
C ILE A 100 6.32 1.16 7.71
N SER A 101 7.13 0.14 7.56
CA SER A 101 8.54 0.25 7.89
C SER A 101 9.20 1.33 7.05
N PRO A 102 10.05 2.14 7.66
CA PRO A 102 10.69 3.24 6.93
C PRO A 102 11.44 2.79 5.69
N ARG A 103 11.94 1.57 5.69
CA ARG A 103 12.69 1.11 4.52
C ARG A 103 11.85 1.06 3.27
N PHE A 104 10.52 0.93 3.41
CA PHE A 104 9.69 0.87 2.22
C PHE A 104 9.58 2.24 1.56
N TYR A 105 9.67 3.31 2.36
CA TYR A 105 9.56 4.63 1.75
C TYR A 105 10.78 4.94 0.88
N SER A 106 11.93 4.35 1.17
CA SER A 106 13.13 4.70 0.42
C SER A 106 13.12 4.15 -1.00
N ALA A 107 12.16 3.30 -1.34
CA ALA A 107 12.05 2.78 -2.70
C ALA A 107 11.41 3.80 -3.64
N PHE A 108 10.96 4.94 -3.11
CA PHE A 108 10.22 5.90 -3.91
C PHE A 108 10.86 7.28 -3.81
N PRO A 109 10.64 8.13 -4.81
CA PRO A 109 11.24 9.46 -4.77
C PRO A 109 10.61 10.32 -3.69
N ASN A 110 11.34 11.33 -3.25
CA ASN A 110 10.81 12.30 -2.30
C ASN A 110 11.16 13.67 -2.84
N TYR A 111 10.19 14.35 -3.42
CA TYR A 111 10.47 15.58 -4.13
C TYR A 111 10.68 16.79 -3.22
N VAL A 112 10.31 16.64 -1.95
CA VAL A 112 10.54 17.73 -1.04
C VAL A 112 12.02 17.94 -0.83
N ALA A 113 12.80 16.89 -0.89
CA ALA A 113 14.22 17.02 -0.62
C ALA A 113 14.95 17.86 -1.64
N ILE A 114 14.31 18.18 -2.73
CA ILE A 114 14.97 18.93 -3.75
C ILE A 114 14.99 20.39 -3.42
N LEU A 115 14.20 20.85 -2.51
CA LEU A 115 14.23 22.26 -2.16
C LEU A 115 15.51 22.64 -1.44
#